data_06e777fe6f5f46c44a2e2d0b0f48619b
#
_entry.id   06e777fe6f5f46c44a2e2d0b0f48619b
#
_cell.length_a   1.000
_cell.length_b   1.000
_cell.length_c   1.000
_cell.angle_alpha   90.00
_cell.angle_beta   90.00
_cell.angle_gamma   90.00
#
_symmetry.space_group_name_H-M   'P 1'
#
loop_
_entity.id
_entity.type
_entity.pdbx_description
1 polymer ?
#
loop_
_entity_poly.entity_id
_entity_poly.type
_entity_poly.pdbx_seq_one_letter_code
_entity_poly.pdbx_strand_id
1 'polypeptide(L)'
;THCTSSAASDVYKRQSVRETASGERRLKYPMKLVSGKWTRMSWDDAINEIGDKMESIRKTSGPDSVYWLGSAKFNNEQSYLFRKFYAYWGSNNGDHQARICHSTTVAGVANTWGYGAMTNSYNDIHNSKAMFIIGGNPAEAHPVSLMHLMKAKEQNNAPLIVCDPRFTRTAAHADEYVRFRPGSDVALIWGIMWHIFENKWEDKEFIRQRVYGMDDVRAEVKKWNPEETERV
;
A
#
# COMPACT_ATOMS: atom_id res chain seq x y z
N THR A 1 1.59 30.62 -1.02
CA THR A 1 0.51 29.68 -0.60
C THR A 1 0.94 28.20 -0.61
N HIS A 2 2.11 27.85 -1.14
CA HIS A 2 2.61 26.46 -1.16
C HIS A 2 3.22 25.97 0.16
N CYS A 3 3.47 26.86 1.11
CA CYS A 3 4.15 26.54 2.37
C CYS A 3 3.23 26.01 3.48
N THR A 4 1.93 26.25 3.41
CA THR A 4 1.00 25.95 4.51
C THR A 4 0.62 24.48 4.62
N SER A 5 0.52 23.73 3.50
CA SER A 5 0.17 22.32 3.53
C SER A 5 1.31 21.43 4.03
N SER A 6 2.55 21.75 3.70
CA SER A 6 3.72 21.04 4.21
C SER A 6 3.94 21.32 5.71
N ALA A 7 3.73 22.57 6.16
CA ALA A 7 3.87 22.92 7.56
C ALA A 7 2.83 22.23 8.46
N ALA A 8 1.57 22.15 8.03
CA ALA A 8 0.53 21.45 8.79
C ALA A 8 0.81 19.94 8.88
N SER A 9 1.28 19.32 7.79
CA SER A 9 1.70 17.93 7.79
C SER A 9 2.90 17.70 8.72
N ASP A 10 3.85 18.59 8.74
CA ASP A 10 5.03 18.51 9.61
C ASP A 10 4.66 18.66 11.09
N VAL A 11 3.76 19.56 11.44
CA VAL A 11 3.29 19.73 12.82
C VAL A 11 2.58 18.47 13.33
N TYR A 12 1.67 17.91 12.53
CA TYR A 12 0.97 16.68 12.89
C TYR A 12 1.94 15.48 13.04
N LYS A 13 2.85 15.32 12.10
CA LYS A 13 3.86 14.24 12.15
C LYS A 13 4.80 14.41 13.35
N ARG A 14 5.23 15.63 13.66
CA ARG A 14 6.11 15.90 14.79
C ARG A 14 5.43 15.64 16.13
N GLN A 15 4.16 15.96 16.28
CA GLN A 15 3.39 15.67 17.50
C GLN A 15 3.29 14.15 17.74
N SER A 16 2.92 13.39 16.72
CA SER A 16 2.85 11.92 16.84
C SER A 16 4.21 11.24 17.01
N VAL A 17 5.29 11.83 16.48
CA VAL A 17 6.66 11.33 16.70
C VAL A 17 7.03 11.40 18.17
N ARG A 18 6.73 12.51 18.86
CA ARG A 18 7.04 12.65 20.29
C ARG A 18 6.30 11.59 21.14
N GLU A 19 5.00 11.39 20.88
CA GLU A 19 4.23 10.36 21.58
C GLU A 19 4.74 8.95 21.28
N THR A 20 5.06 8.68 20.01
CA THR A 20 5.54 7.37 19.57
C THR A 20 6.94 7.07 20.08
N ALA A 21 7.85 8.05 20.05
CA ALA A 21 9.26 7.86 20.42
C ALA A 21 9.49 7.92 21.93
N SER A 22 8.73 8.75 22.67
CA SER A 22 8.99 9.07 24.08
C SER A 22 7.78 8.93 25.00
N GLY A 23 6.63 8.50 24.47
CA GLY A 23 5.40 8.34 25.25
C GLY A 23 5.51 7.27 26.34
N GLU A 24 4.66 7.37 27.35
CA GLU A 24 4.65 6.43 28.49
C GLU A 24 4.37 4.99 28.06
N ARG A 25 3.59 4.80 27.01
CA ARG A 25 3.27 3.48 26.42
C ARG A 25 4.38 2.89 25.55
N ARG A 26 5.46 3.62 25.32
CA ARG A 26 6.61 3.15 24.54
C ARG A 26 7.35 2.06 25.32
N LEU A 27 7.57 0.90 24.68
CA LEU A 27 8.46 -0.13 25.23
C LEU A 27 9.90 0.42 25.27
N LYS A 28 10.49 0.44 26.47
CA LYS A 28 11.82 1.00 26.72
C LYS A 28 12.86 -0.10 27.04
N TYR A 29 12.40 -1.28 27.35
CA TYR A 29 13.22 -2.40 27.80
C TYR A 29 12.71 -3.70 27.17
N PRO A 30 13.59 -4.70 26.99
CA PRO A 30 13.16 -6.05 26.63
C PRO A 30 12.24 -6.62 27.70
N MET A 31 11.24 -7.36 27.25
CA MET A 31 10.29 -8.03 28.14
C MET A 31 10.06 -9.45 27.69
N LYS A 32 9.98 -10.38 28.62
CA LYS A 32 9.66 -11.78 28.40
C LYS A 32 8.33 -12.14 29.06
N LEU A 33 7.52 -12.91 28.39
CA LEU A 33 6.29 -13.45 28.97
C LEU A 33 6.63 -14.67 29.84
N VAL A 34 6.47 -14.51 31.16
CA VAL A 34 6.71 -15.57 32.13
C VAL A 34 5.40 -15.84 32.86
N SER A 35 4.87 -17.06 32.76
CA SER A 35 3.62 -17.46 33.39
C SER A 35 2.45 -16.49 33.15
N GLY A 36 2.32 -16.01 31.92
CA GLY A 36 1.26 -15.07 31.52
C GLY A 36 1.49 -13.60 31.89
N LYS A 37 2.61 -13.26 32.54
CA LYS A 37 2.97 -11.89 32.92
C LYS A 37 4.21 -11.41 32.19
N TRP A 38 4.13 -10.21 31.59
CA TRP A 38 5.28 -9.54 30.95
C TRP A 38 6.27 -9.09 32.03
N THR A 39 7.47 -9.67 32.02
CA THR A 39 8.55 -9.39 32.99
C THR A 39 9.71 -8.74 32.25
N ARG A 40 10.20 -7.63 32.80
CA ARG A 40 11.39 -6.93 32.29
C ARG A 40 12.64 -7.81 32.44
N MET A 41 13.50 -7.76 31.40
CA MET A 41 14.82 -8.38 31.44
C MET A 41 15.90 -7.40 30.95
N SER A 42 17.14 -7.74 31.13
CA SER A 42 18.26 -6.94 30.61
C SER A 42 18.42 -7.15 29.11
N TRP A 43 19.11 -6.23 28.44
CA TRP A 43 19.45 -6.39 27.02
C TRP A 43 20.39 -7.58 26.80
N ASP A 44 21.36 -7.75 27.68
CA ASP A 44 22.33 -8.86 27.59
C ASP A 44 21.65 -10.22 27.73
N ASP A 45 20.75 -10.38 28.70
CA ASP A 45 19.97 -11.60 28.86
C ASP A 45 19.07 -11.87 27.63
N ALA A 46 18.42 -10.81 27.11
CA ALA A 46 17.56 -10.95 25.93
C ALA A 46 18.36 -11.36 24.69
N ILE A 47 19.51 -10.74 24.44
CA ILE A 47 20.37 -11.05 23.28
C ILE A 47 20.93 -12.44 23.40
N ASN A 48 21.45 -12.83 24.56
CA ASN A 48 22.02 -14.16 24.81
C ASN A 48 20.96 -15.25 24.65
N GLU A 49 19.80 -15.10 25.28
CA GLU A 49 18.72 -16.09 25.18
C GLU A 49 18.21 -16.27 23.74
N ILE A 50 18.03 -15.16 23.00
CA ILE A 50 17.63 -15.20 21.59
C ILE A 50 18.74 -15.84 20.76
N GLY A 51 19.99 -15.47 20.96
CA GLY A 51 21.15 -16.02 20.27
C GLY A 51 21.29 -17.52 20.45
N ASP A 52 21.23 -18.00 21.69
CA ASP A 52 21.29 -19.42 22.04
C ASP A 52 20.15 -20.23 21.38
N LYS A 53 18.94 -19.65 21.41
CA LYS A 53 17.78 -20.28 20.77
C LYS A 53 17.96 -20.37 19.26
N MET A 54 18.41 -19.29 18.63
CA MET A 54 18.66 -19.25 17.20
C MET A 54 19.77 -20.25 16.81
N GLU A 55 20.89 -20.28 17.56
CA GLU A 55 21.96 -21.24 17.30
C GLU A 55 21.49 -22.69 17.44
N SER A 56 20.67 -22.98 18.45
CA SER A 56 20.04 -24.30 18.62
C SER A 56 19.18 -24.66 17.41
N ILE A 57 18.34 -23.77 16.93
CA ILE A 57 17.50 -23.99 15.73
C ILE A 57 18.38 -24.24 14.51
N ARG A 58 19.42 -23.44 14.31
CA ARG A 58 20.35 -23.61 13.20
C ARG A 58 21.04 -24.98 13.22
N LYS A 59 21.44 -25.44 14.40
CA LYS A 59 22.10 -26.76 14.57
C LYS A 59 21.14 -27.94 14.32
N THR A 60 19.89 -27.81 14.76
CA THR A 60 18.91 -28.92 14.68
C THR A 60 18.12 -28.97 13.38
N SER A 61 17.82 -27.82 12.79
CA SER A 61 16.89 -27.69 11.67
C SER A 61 17.49 -27.00 10.44
N GLY A 62 18.74 -26.54 10.54
CA GLY A 62 19.45 -25.83 9.48
C GLY A 62 19.11 -24.33 9.42
N PRO A 63 19.91 -23.55 8.66
CA PRO A 63 19.75 -22.09 8.57
C PRO A 63 18.43 -21.66 7.88
N ASP A 64 17.91 -22.47 6.99
CA ASP A 64 16.68 -22.15 6.23
C ASP A 64 15.38 -22.33 7.03
N SER A 65 15.48 -22.84 8.26
CA SER A 65 14.35 -22.91 9.18
C SER A 65 13.94 -21.56 9.78
N VAL A 66 14.73 -20.51 9.56
CA VAL A 66 14.46 -19.16 10.01
C VAL A 66 14.11 -18.27 8.83
N TYR A 67 12.97 -17.57 8.92
CA TYR A 67 12.56 -16.57 7.94
C TYR A 67 12.84 -15.15 8.46
N TRP A 68 13.38 -14.29 7.60
CA TRP A 68 13.78 -12.93 7.92
C TRP A 68 12.88 -11.92 7.23
N LEU A 69 12.11 -11.16 7.99
CA LEU A 69 11.18 -10.17 7.45
C LEU A 69 11.66 -8.76 7.74
N GLY A 70 12.03 -8.04 6.68
CA GLY A 70 12.40 -6.63 6.75
C GLY A 70 11.18 -5.69 6.82
N SER A 71 11.45 -4.42 7.10
CA SER A 71 10.43 -3.39 7.31
C SER A 71 10.77 -2.08 6.60
N ALA A 72 9.75 -1.40 6.06
CA ALA A 72 9.87 -0.03 5.54
C ALA A 72 10.24 1.01 6.62
N LYS A 73 10.25 0.61 7.89
CA LYS A 73 10.67 1.46 9.01
C LYS A 73 12.17 1.38 9.31
N PHE A 74 12.89 0.53 8.59
CA PHE A 74 14.34 0.50 8.66
C PHE A 74 14.94 1.71 7.93
N ASN A 75 16.00 2.27 8.48
CA ASN A 75 16.88 3.16 7.73
C ASN A 75 17.84 2.33 6.84
N ASN A 76 18.64 2.99 6.02
CA ASN A 76 19.54 2.31 5.08
C ASN A 76 20.58 1.44 5.80
N GLU A 77 21.13 1.92 6.91
CA GLU A 77 22.11 1.21 7.72
C GLU A 77 21.51 -0.05 8.36
N GLN A 78 20.30 0.07 8.89
CA GLN A 78 19.57 -1.08 9.46
C GLN A 78 19.26 -2.12 8.38
N SER A 79 18.82 -1.69 7.21
CA SER A 79 18.54 -2.58 6.08
C SER A 79 19.78 -3.32 5.61
N TYR A 80 20.92 -2.61 5.53
CA TYR A 80 22.21 -3.21 5.18
C TYR A 80 22.66 -4.23 6.20
N LEU A 81 22.62 -3.88 7.49
CA LEU A 81 23.02 -4.79 8.59
C LEU A 81 22.11 -6.00 8.66
N PHE A 82 20.81 -5.80 8.49
CA PHE A 82 19.83 -6.89 8.48
C PHE A 82 20.10 -7.88 7.32
N ARG A 83 20.31 -7.36 6.10
CA ARG A 83 20.65 -8.19 4.95
C ARG A 83 21.98 -8.92 5.14
N LYS A 84 22.98 -8.23 5.65
CA LYS A 84 24.31 -8.81 5.96
C LYS A 84 24.20 -9.91 7.02
N PHE A 85 23.40 -9.72 8.05
CA PHE A 85 23.22 -10.65 9.14
C PHE A 85 22.62 -11.98 8.66
N TYR A 86 21.50 -11.96 7.93
CA TYR A 86 20.89 -13.21 7.49
C TYR A 86 21.66 -13.89 6.35
N ALA A 87 22.42 -13.14 5.56
CA ALA A 87 23.37 -13.73 4.61
C ALA A 87 24.52 -14.47 5.34
N TYR A 88 25.07 -13.86 6.40
CA TYR A 88 26.05 -14.50 7.27
C TYR A 88 25.47 -15.72 8.03
N TRP A 89 24.19 -15.64 8.40
CA TRP A 89 23.45 -16.76 8.98
C TRP A 89 23.43 -17.99 8.06
N GLY A 90 23.47 -17.77 6.75
CA GLY A 90 23.50 -18.81 5.73
C GLY A 90 22.15 -19.17 5.14
N SER A 91 21.19 -18.22 5.14
CA SER A 91 19.88 -18.40 4.54
C SER A 91 19.56 -17.28 3.54
N ASN A 92 18.78 -17.63 2.50
CA ASN A 92 18.14 -16.68 1.60
C ASN A 92 16.64 -16.50 1.89
N ASN A 93 16.13 -17.11 2.95
CA ASN A 93 14.73 -17.02 3.36
C ASN A 93 14.45 -15.66 4.02
N GLY A 94 14.58 -14.60 3.24
CA GLY A 94 14.35 -13.23 3.71
C GLY A 94 13.66 -12.39 2.65
N ASP A 95 12.72 -11.58 3.08
CA ASP A 95 12.00 -10.63 2.23
C ASP A 95 11.66 -9.36 3.00
N HIS A 96 11.08 -8.43 2.29
CA HIS A 96 10.69 -7.13 2.83
C HIS A 96 9.17 -6.96 2.76
N GLN A 97 8.60 -6.15 3.66
CA GLN A 97 7.15 -5.88 3.64
C GLN A 97 6.66 -5.32 2.29
N ALA A 98 7.56 -4.70 1.50
CA ALA A 98 7.25 -4.21 0.17
C ALA A 98 6.80 -5.32 -0.81
N ARG A 99 7.12 -6.59 -0.54
CA ARG A 99 6.59 -7.74 -1.27
C ARG A 99 5.06 -7.76 -1.30
N ILE A 100 4.42 -7.39 -0.20
CA ILE A 100 2.96 -7.38 -0.07
C ILE A 100 2.41 -5.97 -0.36
N CYS A 101 3.14 -4.92 -0.02
CA CYS A 101 2.69 -3.53 -0.11
C CYS A 101 2.84 -2.93 -1.51
N HIS A 102 3.97 -3.14 -2.16
CA HIS A 102 4.35 -2.43 -3.39
C HIS A 102 4.58 -3.34 -4.59
N SER A 103 5.07 -4.57 -4.40
CA SER A 103 5.56 -5.38 -5.53
C SER A 103 4.48 -5.76 -6.52
N THR A 104 3.26 -5.99 -6.09
CA THR A 104 2.11 -6.27 -6.96
C THR A 104 1.78 -5.08 -7.85
N THR A 105 1.67 -3.89 -7.27
CA THR A 105 1.43 -2.65 -8.01
C THR A 105 2.61 -2.30 -8.90
N VAL A 106 3.85 -2.40 -8.40
CA VAL A 106 5.06 -2.13 -9.19
C VAL A 106 5.14 -3.07 -10.39
N ALA A 107 4.89 -4.36 -10.21
CA ALA A 107 4.89 -5.32 -11.31
C ALA A 107 3.77 -5.04 -12.32
N GLY A 108 2.55 -4.77 -11.87
CA GLY A 108 1.42 -4.45 -12.73
C GLY A 108 1.66 -3.19 -13.55
N VAL A 109 2.10 -2.12 -12.88
CA VAL A 109 2.39 -0.83 -13.51
C VAL A 109 3.58 -0.91 -14.48
N ALA A 110 4.66 -1.60 -14.10
CA ALA A 110 5.82 -1.78 -14.97
C ALA A 110 5.49 -2.58 -16.23
N ASN A 111 4.66 -3.62 -16.12
CA ASN A 111 4.23 -4.41 -17.27
C ASN A 111 3.28 -3.65 -18.18
N THR A 112 2.54 -2.66 -17.66
CA THR A 112 1.59 -1.87 -18.43
C THR A 112 2.24 -0.64 -19.05
N TRP A 113 3.05 0.10 -18.27
CA TRP A 113 3.63 1.40 -18.67
C TRP A 113 5.14 1.36 -18.86
N GLY A 114 5.79 0.23 -18.59
CA GLY A 114 7.22 0.05 -18.72
C GLY A 114 8.03 0.54 -17.52
N TYR A 115 7.40 1.19 -16.52
CA TYR A 115 8.06 1.70 -15.33
C TYR A 115 7.15 1.70 -14.10
N GLY A 116 7.65 1.26 -12.96
CA GLY A 116 6.88 1.09 -11.73
C GLY A 116 6.81 2.34 -10.86
N ALA A 117 6.25 3.43 -11.38
CA ALA A 117 6.12 4.69 -10.64
C ALA A 117 4.80 5.40 -10.94
N MET A 118 4.47 6.38 -10.10
CA MET A 118 3.32 7.25 -10.27
C MET A 118 3.48 8.10 -11.56
N THR A 119 2.45 8.18 -12.39
CA THR A 119 2.49 8.90 -13.67
C THR A 119 2.39 10.41 -13.53
N ASN A 120 1.75 10.89 -12.45
CA ASN A 120 1.42 12.30 -12.23
C ASN A 120 1.85 12.75 -10.84
N SER A 121 1.95 14.05 -10.63
CA SER A 121 2.12 14.62 -9.29
C SER A 121 0.78 14.78 -8.57
N TYR A 122 0.79 14.94 -7.24
CA TYR A 122 -0.43 15.25 -6.49
C TYR A 122 -1.10 16.56 -6.94
N ASN A 123 -0.32 17.52 -7.46
CA ASN A 123 -0.88 18.76 -7.97
C ASN A 123 -1.77 18.57 -9.20
N ASP A 124 -1.51 17.53 -9.99
CA ASP A 124 -2.30 17.24 -11.20
C ASP A 124 -3.73 16.82 -10.86
N ILE A 125 -3.97 16.33 -9.64
CA ILE A 125 -5.31 16.01 -9.15
C ILE A 125 -6.24 17.24 -9.23
N HIS A 126 -5.70 18.44 -9.06
CA HIS A 126 -6.48 19.69 -9.14
C HIS A 126 -7.15 19.90 -10.51
N ASN A 127 -6.62 19.28 -11.57
CA ASN A 127 -7.15 19.39 -12.93
C ASN A 127 -8.19 18.32 -13.24
N SER A 128 -8.44 17.40 -12.31
CA SER A 128 -9.36 16.28 -12.53
C SER A 128 -10.81 16.77 -12.61
N LYS A 129 -11.57 16.16 -13.50
CA LYS A 129 -13.02 16.35 -13.64
C LYS A 129 -13.83 15.22 -13.01
N ALA A 130 -13.17 14.13 -12.65
CA ALA A 130 -13.67 13.02 -11.84
C ALA A 130 -12.49 12.33 -11.17
N MET A 131 -12.71 11.78 -10.00
CA MET A 131 -11.68 11.08 -9.21
C MET A 131 -12.21 9.70 -8.83
N PHE A 132 -11.42 8.67 -9.11
CA PHE A 132 -11.76 7.29 -8.82
C PHE A 132 -10.69 6.68 -7.91
N ILE A 133 -11.09 6.24 -6.72
CA ILE A 133 -10.21 5.57 -5.75
C ILE A 133 -10.73 4.16 -5.52
N ILE A 134 -9.88 3.18 -5.73
CA ILE A 134 -10.20 1.77 -5.50
C ILE A 134 -9.20 1.16 -4.52
N GLY A 135 -9.68 0.58 -3.41
CA GLY A 135 -8.88 -0.09 -2.40
C GLY A 135 -7.88 0.82 -1.66
N GLY A 136 -8.04 2.12 -1.77
CA GLY A 136 -7.14 3.13 -1.19
C GLY A 136 -7.80 3.94 -0.09
N ASN A 137 -7.03 4.23 0.98
CA ASN A 137 -7.51 5.08 2.06
C ASN A 137 -6.55 6.26 2.34
N PRO A 138 -6.41 7.19 1.39
CA PRO A 138 -5.49 8.32 1.53
C PRO A 138 -5.81 9.22 2.72
N ALA A 139 -7.04 9.31 3.17
CA ALA A 139 -7.40 10.10 4.36
C ALA A 139 -6.68 9.62 5.63
N GLU A 140 -6.33 8.34 5.72
CA GLU A 140 -5.55 7.78 6.83
C GLU A 140 -4.07 7.61 6.48
N ALA A 141 -3.76 7.03 5.32
CA ALA A 141 -2.40 6.68 4.95
C ALA A 141 -1.59 7.88 4.42
N HIS A 142 -2.25 8.80 3.74
CA HIS A 142 -1.65 9.98 3.10
C HIS A 142 -2.54 11.22 3.28
N PRO A 143 -2.76 11.68 4.52
CA PRO A 143 -3.81 12.68 4.82
C PRO A 143 -3.63 14.00 4.07
N VAL A 144 -2.40 14.39 3.72
CA VAL A 144 -2.15 15.59 2.93
C VAL A 144 -2.68 15.47 1.51
N SER A 145 -2.68 14.26 0.92
CA SER A 145 -3.23 14.05 -0.43
C SER A 145 -4.74 14.29 -0.50
N LEU A 146 -5.47 14.12 0.60
CA LEU A 146 -6.89 14.40 0.67
C LEU A 146 -7.19 15.88 0.37
N MET A 147 -6.30 16.80 0.74
CA MET A 147 -6.46 18.23 0.43
C MET A 147 -6.48 18.50 -1.08
N HIS A 148 -5.71 17.73 -1.86
CA HIS A 148 -5.70 17.82 -3.32
C HIS A 148 -7.02 17.31 -3.91
N LEU A 149 -7.58 16.24 -3.36
CA LEU A 149 -8.89 15.71 -3.76
C LEU A 149 -10.00 16.74 -3.46
N MET A 150 -10.02 17.30 -2.25
CA MET A 150 -11.01 18.31 -1.87
C MET A 150 -10.91 19.55 -2.77
N LYS A 151 -9.70 19.97 -3.10
CA LYS A 151 -9.50 21.11 -4.00
C LYS A 151 -10.04 20.86 -5.42
N ALA A 152 -9.91 19.65 -5.94
CA ALA A 152 -10.51 19.30 -7.23
C ALA A 152 -12.05 19.32 -7.16
N LYS A 153 -12.65 18.85 -6.06
CA LYS A 153 -14.09 18.96 -5.83
C LYS A 153 -14.54 20.44 -5.81
N GLU A 154 -13.85 21.28 -5.08
CA GLU A 154 -14.18 22.71 -4.96
C GLU A 154 -14.02 23.50 -6.26
N GLN A 155 -12.95 23.24 -7.00
CA GLN A 155 -12.60 24.01 -8.20
C GLN A 155 -13.31 23.53 -9.46
N ASN A 156 -13.52 22.22 -9.60
CA ASN A 156 -14.00 21.61 -10.84
C ASN A 156 -15.37 20.91 -10.67
N ASN A 157 -15.95 20.92 -9.47
CA ASN A 157 -17.08 20.05 -9.11
C ASN A 157 -16.83 18.57 -9.47
N ALA A 158 -15.57 18.15 -9.34
CA ALA A 158 -15.14 16.81 -9.69
C ALA A 158 -15.72 15.79 -8.70
N PRO A 159 -16.57 14.84 -9.12
CA PRO A 159 -17.09 13.82 -8.25
C PRO A 159 -15.96 12.90 -7.78
N LEU A 160 -16.00 12.53 -6.50
CA LEU A 160 -15.13 11.54 -5.89
C LEU A 160 -15.88 10.22 -5.74
N ILE A 161 -15.45 9.21 -6.46
CA ILE A 161 -15.98 7.85 -6.42
C ILE A 161 -14.99 6.98 -5.65
N VAL A 162 -15.44 6.34 -4.58
CA VAL A 162 -14.60 5.46 -3.76
C VAL A 162 -15.17 4.05 -3.75
N CYS A 163 -14.36 3.11 -4.23
CA CYS A 163 -14.67 1.69 -4.22
C CYS A 163 -13.78 0.99 -3.17
N ASP A 164 -14.38 0.44 -2.11
CA ASP A 164 -13.64 -0.24 -1.04
C ASP A 164 -14.55 -1.25 -0.34
N PRO A 165 -14.04 -2.42 0.05
CA PRO A 165 -14.80 -3.38 0.85
C PRO A 165 -15.26 -2.81 2.20
N ARG A 166 -14.53 -1.83 2.73
CA ARG A 166 -14.78 -1.16 4.00
C ARG A 166 -15.11 0.32 3.79
N PHE A 167 -16.11 0.82 4.51
CA PHE A 167 -16.37 2.27 4.54
C PHE A 167 -15.25 2.99 5.31
N THR A 168 -14.31 3.55 4.55
CA THR A 168 -13.10 4.18 5.07
C THR A 168 -13.32 5.67 5.37
N ARG A 169 -12.33 6.32 6.01
CA ARG A 169 -12.33 7.79 6.15
C ARG A 169 -12.31 8.51 4.79
N THR A 170 -11.69 7.92 3.78
CA THR A 170 -11.74 8.46 2.41
C THR A 170 -13.14 8.32 1.82
N ALA A 171 -13.80 7.19 2.04
CA ALA A 171 -15.18 6.97 1.60
C ALA A 171 -16.17 7.95 2.23
N ALA A 172 -15.90 8.44 3.44
CA ALA A 172 -16.74 9.47 4.08
C ALA A 172 -16.74 10.84 3.36
N HIS A 173 -15.80 11.06 2.44
CA HIS A 173 -15.73 12.27 1.60
C HIS A 173 -16.20 12.03 0.16
N ALA A 174 -16.55 10.77 -0.17
CA ALA A 174 -17.01 10.40 -1.49
C ALA A 174 -18.40 10.97 -1.82
N ASP A 175 -18.61 11.29 -3.08
CA ASP A 175 -19.94 11.56 -3.62
C ASP A 175 -20.66 10.24 -3.93
N GLU A 176 -19.89 9.22 -4.36
CA GLU A 176 -20.35 7.85 -4.58
C GLU A 176 -19.45 6.85 -3.87
N TYR A 177 -20.06 5.99 -3.05
CA TYR A 177 -19.35 4.88 -2.41
C TYR A 177 -19.86 3.54 -2.94
N VAL A 178 -18.97 2.74 -3.49
CA VAL A 178 -19.27 1.40 -4.02
C VAL A 178 -18.57 0.36 -3.16
N ARG A 179 -19.36 -0.51 -2.53
CA ARG A 179 -18.82 -1.65 -1.78
C ARG A 179 -18.71 -2.86 -2.70
N PHE A 180 -17.53 -3.48 -2.74
CA PHE A 180 -17.30 -4.72 -3.44
C PHE A 180 -16.68 -5.79 -2.53
N ARG A 181 -16.67 -7.05 -2.94
CA ARG A 181 -16.07 -8.15 -2.16
C ARG A 181 -14.54 -8.05 -2.25
N PRO A 182 -13.80 -8.34 -1.15
CA PRO A 182 -12.34 -8.50 -1.24
C PRO A 182 -11.98 -9.53 -2.33
N GLY A 183 -11.08 -9.14 -3.24
CA GLY A 183 -10.63 -9.98 -4.35
C GLY A 183 -11.46 -9.87 -5.63
N SER A 184 -12.54 -9.08 -5.65
CA SER A 184 -13.35 -8.86 -6.87
C SER A 184 -13.05 -7.53 -7.60
N ASP A 185 -11.95 -6.86 -7.24
CA ASP A 185 -11.56 -5.58 -7.86
C ASP A 185 -11.32 -5.70 -9.36
N VAL A 186 -10.78 -6.83 -9.81
CA VAL A 186 -10.56 -7.10 -11.25
C VAL A 186 -11.91 -7.18 -11.98
N ALA A 187 -12.89 -7.91 -11.44
CA ALA A 187 -14.21 -8.02 -12.01
C ALA A 187 -14.89 -6.64 -12.11
N LEU A 188 -14.80 -5.84 -11.03
CA LEU A 188 -15.35 -4.48 -11.02
C LEU A 188 -14.73 -3.61 -12.12
N ILE A 189 -13.40 -3.61 -12.26
CA ILE A 189 -12.72 -2.80 -13.28
C ILE A 189 -13.07 -3.27 -14.69
N TRP A 190 -13.07 -4.58 -14.94
CA TRP A 190 -13.46 -5.12 -16.24
C TRP A 190 -14.93 -4.83 -16.59
N GLY A 191 -15.83 -4.88 -15.60
CA GLY A 191 -17.23 -4.50 -15.78
C GLY A 191 -17.40 -3.02 -16.16
N ILE A 192 -16.65 -2.13 -15.51
CA ILE A 192 -16.62 -0.70 -15.89
C ILE A 192 -16.11 -0.54 -17.34
N MET A 193 -15.03 -1.24 -17.70
CA MET A 193 -14.51 -1.19 -19.08
C MET A 193 -15.49 -1.75 -20.09
N TRP A 194 -16.26 -2.79 -19.73
CA TRP A 194 -17.32 -3.32 -20.59
C TRP A 194 -18.34 -2.22 -20.93
N HIS A 195 -18.83 -1.48 -19.94
CA HIS A 195 -19.76 -0.37 -20.17
C HIS A 195 -19.16 0.74 -21.03
N ILE A 196 -17.86 1.06 -20.84
CA ILE A 196 -17.16 2.05 -21.66
C ILE A 196 -17.16 1.63 -23.13
N PHE A 197 -16.86 0.37 -23.45
CA PHE A 197 -16.78 -0.11 -24.82
C PHE A 197 -18.15 -0.29 -25.46
N GLU A 198 -19.14 -0.81 -24.74
CA GLU A 198 -20.49 -0.99 -25.25
C GLU A 198 -21.15 0.37 -25.59
N ASN A 199 -20.91 1.38 -24.80
CA ASN A 199 -21.43 2.72 -25.01
C ASN A 199 -20.53 3.59 -25.93
N LYS A 200 -19.38 3.06 -26.37
CA LYS A 200 -18.43 3.77 -27.25
C LYS A 200 -17.90 5.07 -26.62
N TRP A 201 -17.68 5.06 -25.33
CA TRP A 201 -17.16 6.21 -24.57
C TRP A 201 -15.63 6.29 -24.56
N GLU A 202 -14.97 5.29 -25.15
CA GLU A 202 -13.51 5.26 -25.23
C GLU A 202 -12.96 6.38 -26.14
N ASP A 203 -11.81 6.92 -25.76
CA ASP A 203 -11.03 7.81 -26.62
C ASP A 203 -10.27 7.00 -27.67
N LYS A 204 -10.87 6.89 -28.86
CA LYS A 204 -10.34 6.10 -29.99
C LYS A 204 -9.00 6.62 -30.49
N GLU A 205 -8.79 7.94 -30.44
CA GLU A 205 -7.55 8.53 -30.92
C GLU A 205 -6.42 8.28 -29.93
N PHE A 206 -6.68 8.40 -28.63
CA PHE A 206 -5.71 8.02 -27.60
C PHE A 206 -5.31 6.54 -27.73
N ILE A 207 -6.30 5.65 -27.89
CA ILE A 207 -6.06 4.22 -28.04
C ILE A 207 -5.18 3.96 -29.26
N ARG A 208 -5.53 4.55 -30.41
CA ARG A 208 -4.78 4.38 -31.66
C ARG A 208 -3.32 4.82 -31.54
N GLN A 209 -3.06 5.91 -30.81
CA GLN A 209 -1.73 6.49 -30.73
C GLN A 209 -0.86 5.89 -29.62
N ARG A 210 -1.48 5.43 -28.53
CA ARG A 210 -0.75 5.20 -27.27
C ARG A 210 -0.97 3.84 -26.62
N VAL A 211 -1.88 3.03 -27.13
CA VAL A 211 -2.20 1.73 -26.51
C VAL A 211 -1.78 0.60 -27.43
N TYR A 212 -1.01 -0.32 -26.89
CA TYR A 212 -0.62 -1.58 -27.55
C TYR A 212 -1.52 -2.72 -27.05
N GLY A 213 -1.86 -3.66 -27.93
CA GLY A 213 -2.60 -4.87 -27.55
C GLY A 213 -4.08 -4.64 -27.19
N MET A 214 -4.71 -3.56 -27.71
CA MET A 214 -6.09 -3.23 -27.37
C MET A 214 -7.10 -4.30 -27.82
N ASP A 215 -6.83 -5.05 -28.89
CA ASP A 215 -7.73 -6.10 -29.38
C ASP A 215 -7.84 -7.24 -28.37
N ASP A 216 -6.74 -7.63 -27.73
CA ASP A 216 -6.73 -8.64 -26.68
C ASP A 216 -7.50 -8.14 -25.45
N VAL A 217 -7.33 -6.86 -25.08
CA VAL A 217 -8.08 -6.24 -23.99
C VAL A 217 -9.59 -6.24 -24.29
N ARG A 218 -9.99 -5.89 -25.53
CA ARG A 218 -11.40 -5.93 -25.93
C ARG A 218 -11.98 -7.34 -25.92
N ALA A 219 -11.19 -8.33 -26.30
CA ALA A 219 -11.61 -9.73 -26.27
C ALA A 219 -11.85 -10.22 -24.83
N GLU A 220 -10.99 -9.80 -23.90
CA GLU A 220 -11.16 -10.11 -22.48
C GLU A 220 -12.36 -9.40 -21.88
N VAL A 221 -12.49 -8.08 -22.11
CA VAL A 221 -13.57 -7.26 -21.56
C VAL A 221 -14.95 -7.77 -21.96
N LYS A 222 -15.13 -8.31 -23.17
CA LYS A 222 -16.42 -8.88 -23.63
C LYS A 222 -16.97 -9.98 -22.71
N LYS A 223 -16.14 -10.67 -21.98
CA LYS A 223 -16.54 -11.72 -21.03
C LYS A 223 -17.17 -11.17 -19.75
N TRP A 224 -16.92 -9.89 -19.45
CA TRP A 224 -17.27 -9.22 -18.21
C TRP A 224 -18.50 -8.33 -18.37
N ASN A 225 -19.58 -8.91 -18.94
CA ASN A 225 -20.86 -8.23 -18.99
C ASN A 225 -21.44 -8.00 -17.57
N PRO A 226 -22.50 -7.21 -17.39
CA PRO A 226 -23.06 -6.93 -16.08
C PRO A 226 -23.41 -8.18 -15.26
N GLU A 227 -23.97 -9.20 -15.91
CA GLU A 227 -24.38 -10.46 -15.26
C GLU A 227 -23.16 -11.21 -14.69
N GLU A 228 -22.09 -11.36 -15.48
CA GLU A 228 -20.86 -12.02 -15.02
C GLU A 228 -20.14 -11.20 -13.96
N THR A 229 -20.11 -9.89 -14.10
CA THR A 229 -19.50 -8.98 -13.11
C THR A 229 -20.23 -9.05 -11.76
N GLU A 230 -21.57 -9.11 -11.79
CA GLU A 230 -22.39 -9.21 -10.56
C GLU A 230 -22.27 -10.59 -9.88
N ARG A 231 -22.05 -11.63 -10.69
CA ARG A 231 -21.88 -13.00 -10.17
C ARG A 231 -20.60 -13.15 -9.33
N VAL A 232 -19.51 -12.43 -9.65
CA VAL A 232 -18.21 -12.49 -8.99
C VAL A 232 -18.17 -11.59 -7.76
#